data_426374f9acfdaa4304b22213fac1f022
#
_entry.id   426374f9acfdaa4304b22213fac1f022
#
_cell.length_a   1.000
_cell.length_b   1.000
_cell.length_c   1.000
_cell.angle_alpha   90.00
_cell.angle_beta   90.00
_cell.angle_gamma   90.00
#
_symmetry.space_group_name_H-M   'P 1'
#
loop_
_entity.id
_entity.type
_entity.pdbx_description
1 polymer ?
#
loop_
_entity_poly.entity_id
_entity_poly.type
_entity_poly.pdbx_seq_one_letter_code
_entity_poly.pdbx_strand_id
1 'polypeptide(L)'
;PHDDAYKDEYYSYMMNGLMTQLVRIELGNNVEEAHMRNRQLVAKWAFEKGAADKVTELVKKDGKTYVKVNDYEKLRELFGQLLNEIQRIKSEGDFEAARQMVETYAVKVDPELHKEVLARYEKLNLAPYKGFVNPVYTAETDAEGNITDVKISYEEGYAEQMLRYSKDYATLPYRN
;
A
#
# COMPACT_ATOMS: atom_id res chain seq x y z
N PRO A 1 -24.09 -4.07 2.54
CA PRO A 1 -24.16 -4.44 1.15
C PRO A 1 -22.73 -4.43 0.65
N HIS A 2 -22.17 -5.60 0.58
CA HIS A 2 -20.79 -5.70 0.12
C HIS A 2 -20.89 -6.16 -1.31
N ASP A 3 -20.77 -5.19 -2.23
CA ASP A 3 -20.40 -5.50 -3.59
C ASP A 3 -19.02 -6.15 -3.56
N ASP A 4 -18.62 -6.79 -4.64
CA ASP A 4 -17.34 -7.52 -4.72
C ASP A 4 -16.10 -6.60 -4.69
N ALA A 5 -16.25 -5.29 -4.51
CA ALA A 5 -15.16 -4.30 -4.50
C ALA A 5 -14.12 -4.56 -3.39
N TYR A 6 -14.54 -5.12 -2.24
CA TYR A 6 -13.60 -5.48 -1.18
C TYR A 6 -12.55 -6.51 -1.61
N LYS A 7 -12.87 -7.34 -2.61
CA LYS A 7 -11.93 -8.34 -3.15
C LYS A 7 -10.74 -7.67 -3.83
N ASP A 8 -10.98 -6.59 -4.55
CA ASP A 8 -9.92 -5.82 -5.21
C ASP A 8 -8.99 -5.16 -4.18
N GLU A 9 -9.56 -4.66 -3.08
CA GLU A 9 -8.77 -4.09 -1.98
C GLU A 9 -7.91 -5.16 -1.29
N TYR A 10 -8.48 -6.32 -0.99
CA TYR A 10 -7.74 -7.43 -0.37
C TYR A 10 -6.65 -7.96 -1.30
N TYR A 11 -6.95 -8.13 -2.58
CA TYR A 11 -5.96 -8.52 -3.57
C TYR A 11 -4.82 -7.49 -3.66
N SER A 12 -5.16 -6.22 -3.77
CA SER A 12 -4.17 -5.13 -3.84
C SER A 12 -3.29 -5.07 -2.60
N TYR A 13 -3.87 -5.31 -1.42
CA TYR A 13 -3.12 -5.35 -0.17
C TYR A 13 -2.13 -6.51 -0.13
N MET A 14 -2.57 -7.71 -0.49
CA MET A 14 -1.72 -8.90 -0.55
C MET A 14 -0.61 -8.75 -1.59
N MET A 15 -0.94 -8.29 -2.79
CA MET A 15 0.04 -8.04 -3.87
C MET A 15 1.07 -6.98 -3.44
N ASN A 16 0.63 -5.90 -2.80
CA ASN A 16 1.53 -4.85 -2.35
C ASN A 16 2.47 -5.35 -1.24
N GLY A 17 1.92 -6.02 -0.22
CA GLY A 17 2.70 -6.51 0.91
C GLY A 17 3.66 -7.63 0.57
N LEU A 18 3.31 -8.51 -0.38
CA LEU A 18 4.17 -9.63 -0.79
C LEU A 18 5.17 -9.25 -1.89
N MET A 19 4.84 -8.30 -2.77
CA MET A 19 5.64 -8.06 -3.99
C MET A 19 5.91 -6.58 -4.29
N THR A 20 4.89 -5.79 -4.59
CA THR A 20 5.10 -4.51 -5.27
C THR A 20 5.84 -3.48 -4.45
N GLN A 21 5.74 -3.51 -3.12
CA GLN A 21 6.49 -2.60 -2.26
C GLN A 21 8.01 -2.86 -2.29
N LEU A 22 8.45 -4.06 -2.71
CA LEU A 22 9.87 -4.44 -2.77
C LEU A 22 10.67 -3.55 -3.74
N VAL A 23 10.02 -2.85 -4.67
CA VAL A 23 10.67 -1.86 -5.55
C VAL A 23 11.29 -0.67 -4.79
N ARG A 24 10.90 -0.47 -3.53
CA ARG A 24 11.41 0.62 -2.68
C ARG A 24 12.62 0.22 -1.85
N ILE A 25 13.04 -1.03 -1.93
CA ILE A 25 14.14 -1.59 -1.15
C ILE A 25 15.27 -1.90 -2.09
N GLU A 26 16.48 -1.52 -1.72
CA GLU A 26 17.69 -1.89 -2.44
C GLU A 26 17.93 -3.40 -2.34
N LEU A 27 18.38 -4.02 -3.43
CA LEU A 27 18.59 -5.47 -3.49
C LEU A 27 19.59 -5.93 -2.40
N GLY A 28 19.18 -6.93 -1.64
CA GLY A 28 19.94 -7.48 -0.53
C GLY A 28 19.65 -6.84 0.82
N ASN A 29 18.90 -5.77 0.86
CA ASN A 29 18.50 -5.11 2.10
C ASN A 29 17.21 -5.70 2.67
N ASN A 30 17.02 -5.50 3.97
CA ASN A 30 15.79 -5.80 4.69
C ASN A 30 14.82 -4.62 4.62
N VAL A 31 13.55 -4.90 4.96
CA VAL A 31 12.55 -3.83 5.10
C VAL A 31 12.84 -3.02 6.36
N GLU A 32 13.07 -1.72 6.22
CA GLU A 32 13.37 -0.82 7.35
C GLU A 32 12.19 0.09 7.70
N GLU A 33 11.46 0.56 6.70
CA GLU A 33 10.39 1.54 6.85
C GLU A 33 9.15 0.92 7.52
N ALA A 34 8.62 1.57 8.56
CA ALA A 34 7.58 1.04 9.44
C ALA A 34 6.27 0.67 8.70
N HIS A 35 5.82 1.48 7.75
CA HIS A 35 4.62 1.19 6.97
C HIS A 35 4.80 -0.02 6.04
N MET A 36 6.01 -0.17 5.48
CA MET A 36 6.34 -1.33 4.65
C MET A 36 6.44 -2.60 5.49
N ARG A 37 7.04 -2.52 6.69
CA ARG A 37 7.06 -3.63 7.67
C ARG A 37 5.65 -4.08 8.03
N ASN A 38 4.76 -3.13 8.32
CA ASN A 38 3.36 -3.45 8.63
C ASN A 38 2.66 -4.17 7.47
N ARG A 39 2.77 -3.66 6.25
CA ARG A 39 2.16 -4.30 5.06
C ARG A 39 2.71 -5.69 4.82
N GLN A 40 4.03 -5.85 4.92
CA GLN A 40 4.67 -7.15 4.74
C GLN A 40 4.25 -8.13 5.83
N LEU A 41 4.22 -7.72 7.10
CA LEU A 41 3.79 -8.57 8.21
C LEU A 41 2.39 -9.12 7.97
N VAL A 42 1.43 -8.26 7.71
CA VAL A 42 0.03 -8.67 7.48
C VAL A 42 -0.08 -9.63 6.30
N ALA A 43 0.55 -9.31 5.17
CA ALA A 43 0.47 -10.12 3.97
C ALA A 43 1.19 -11.48 4.12
N LYS A 44 2.41 -11.50 4.68
CA LYS A 44 3.16 -12.75 4.90
C LYS A 44 2.51 -13.63 5.94
N TRP A 45 2.03 -13.06 7.04
CA TRP A 45 1.34 -13.82 8.06
C TRP A 45 0.10 -14.52 7.48
N ALA A 46 -0.76 -13.79 6.76
CA ALA A 46 -1.93 -14.36 6.12
C ALA A 46 -1.56 -15.40 5.04
N PHE A 47 -0.52 -15.14 4.27
CA PHE A 47 -0.01 -16.07 3.26
C PHE A 47 0.45 -17.39 3.89
N GLU A 48 1.26 -17.35 4.94
CA GLU A 48 1.78 -18.56 5.58
C GLU A 48 0.70 -19.30 6.37
N LYS A 49 -0.15 -18.61 7.10
CA LYS A 49 -1.25 -19.23 7.86
C LYS A 49 -2.32 -19.85 6.96
N GLY A 50 -2.55 -19.27 5.79
CA GLY A 50 -3.48 -19.78 4.79
C GLY A 50 -2.88 -20.81 3.81
N ALA A 51 -1.60 -21.16 3.96
CA ALA A 51 -0.90 -22.01 2.97
C ALA A 51 -1.48 -23.42 2.84
N ALA A 52 -1.90 -24.05 3.94
CA ALA A 52 -2.48 -25.39 3.92
C ALA A 52 -3.77 -25.46 3.10
N ASP A 53 -4.58 -24.43 3.16
CA ASP A 53 -5.84 -24.30 2.40
C ASP A 53 -5.66 -23.59 1.07
N LYS A 54 -4.44 -23.20 0.71
CA LYS A 54 -4.10 -22.44 -0.51
C LYS A 54 -4.93 -21.16 -0.64
N VAL A 55 -5.17 -20.47 0.46
CA VAL A 55 -5.96 -19.23 0.48
C VAL A 55 -5.37 -18.18 -0.45
N THR A 56 -4.04 -18.03 -0.41
CA THR A 56 -3.27 -17.20 -1.32
C THR A 56 -2.04 -17.97 -1.80
N GLU A 57 -1.72 -17.87 -3.07
CA GLU A 57 -0.57 -18.54 -3.69
C GLU A 57 0.30 -17.55 -4.48
N LEU A 58 1.60 -17.82 -4.54
CA LEU A 58 2.49 -17.24 -5.54
C LEU A 58 2.56 -18.20 -6.73
N VAL A 59 2.01 -17.79 -7.85
CA VAL A 59 1.94 -18.61 -9.06
C VAL A 59 2.88 -18.08 -10.14
N LYS A 60 3.54 -18.99 -10.87
CA LYS A 60 4.40 -18.59 -12.01
C LYS A 60 3.61 -18.75 -13.31
N LYS A 61 3.61 -17.68 -14.12
CA LYS A 61 3.05 -17.65 -15.46
C LYS A 61 3.99 -16.86 -16.37
N ASP A 62 4.37 -17.45 -17.51
CA ASP A 62 5.26 -16.83 -18.50
C ASP A 62 6.56 -16.29 -17.88
N GLY A 63 7.16 -17.07 -16.97
CA GLY A 63 8.40 -16.73 -16.28
C GLY A 63 8.29 -15.62 -15.23
N LYS A 64 7.07 -15.18 -14.88
CA LYS A 64 6.80 -14.13 -13.89
C LYS A 64 5.99 -14.68 -12.74
N THR A 65 6.27 -14.18 -11.53
CA THR A 65 5.51 -14.50 -10.33
C THR A 65 4.32 -13.55 -10.16
N TYR A 66 3.18 -14.10 -9.76
CA TYR A 66 1.94 -13.38 -9.49
C TYR A 66 1.34 -13.84 -8.16
N VAL A 67 0.68 -12.93 -7.47
CA VAL A 67 -0.16 -13.26 -6.33
C VAL A 67 -1.53 -13.71 -6.85
N LYS A 68 -2.03 -14.82 -6.31
CA LYS A 68 -3.38 -15.32 -6.60
C LYS A 68 -4.11 -15.52 -5.28
N VAL A 69 -5.27 -14.93 -5.11
CA VAL A 69 -6.17 -15.18 -3.99
C VAL A 69 -7.25 -16.16 -4.46
N ASN A 70 -7.35 -17.31 -3.80
CA ASN A 70 -8.32 -18.35 -4.14
C ASN A 70 -9.59 -18.29 -3.27
N ASP A 71 -9.46 -17.79 -2.03
CA ASP A 71 -10.56 -17.73 -1.08
C ASP A 71 -10.51 -16.42 -0.28
N TYR A 72 -11.39 -15.49 -0.62
CA TYR A 72 -11.45 -14.17 0.02
C TYR A 72 -12.11 -14.20 1.39
N GLU A 73 -13.05 -15.12 1.64
CA GLU A 73 -13.69 -15.25 2.94
C GLU A 73 -12.70 -15.79 3.97
N LYS A 74 -11.94 -16.83 3.62
CA LYS A 74 -10.86 -17.33 4.47
C LYS A 74 -9.76 -16.30 4.67
N LEU A 75 -9.42 -15.50 3.64
CA LEU A 75 -8.45 -14.42 3.80
C LEU A 75 -8.93 -13.38 4.81
N ARG A 76 -10.21 -13.04 4.78
CA ARG A 76 -10.83 -12.16 5.78
C ARG A 76 -10.75 -12.74 7.19
N GLU A 77 -11.04 -14.04 7.33
CA GLU A 77 -10.91 -14.73 8.63
C GLU A 77 -9.46 -14.68 9.15
N LEU A 78 -8.47 -14.89 8.30
CA LEU A 78 -7.05 -14.77 8.65
C LEU A 78 -6.68 -13.38 9.12
N PHE A 79 -7.16 -12.32 8.46
CA PHE A 79 -6.96 -10.96 8.95
C PHE A 79 -7.59 -10.74 10.33
N GLY A 80 -8.77 -11.30 10.57
CA GLY A 80 -9.41 -11.29 11.90
C GLY A 80 -8.59 -12.01 12.97
N GLN A 81 -8.03 -13.17 12.64
CA GLN A 81 -7.16 -13.93 13.56
C GLN A 81 -5.87 -13.15 13.88
N LEU A 82 -5.24 -12.52 12.88
CA LEU A 82 -4.07 -11.67 13.10
C LEU A 82 -4.40 -10.48 14.00
N LEU A 83 -5.54 -9.84 13.76
CA LEU A 83 -6.00 -8.72 14.60
C LEU A 83 -6.19 -9.17 16.05
N ASN A 84 -6.80 -10.31 16.27
CA ASN A 84 -6.99 -10.87 17.61
C ASN A 84 -5.64 -11.13 18.31
N GLU A 85 -4.66 -11.69 17.60
CA GLU A 85 -3.33 -11.94 18.15
C GLU A 85 -2.59 -10.63 18.48
N ILE A 86 -2.67 -9.62 17.62
CA ILE A 86 -2.09 -8.30 17.90
C ILE A 86 -2.75 -7.65 19.13
N GLN A 87 -4.08 -7.78 19.28
CA GLN A 87 -4.78 -7.26 20.46
C GLN A 87 -4.39 -8.02 21.74
N ARG A 88 -4.24 -9.33 21.67
CA ARG A 88 -3.72 -10.13 22.79
C ARG A 88 -2.34 -9.64 23.23
N ILE A 89 -1.40 -9.58 22.28
CA ILE A 89 -0.02 -9.11 22.52
C ILE A 89 -0.02 -7.73 23.20
N LYS A 90 -0.85 -6.81 22.71
CA LYS A 90 -0.95 -5.45 23.27
C LYS A 90 -1.55 -5.45 24.67
N SER A 91 -2.62 -6.20 24.91
CA SER A 91 -3.31 -6.23 26.20
C SER A 91 -2.50 -6.90 27.31
N GLU A 92 -1.71 -7.90 26.95
CA GLU A 92 -0.85 -8.64 27.87
C GLU A 92 0.55 -8.03 28.05
N GLY A 93 0.92 -7.07 27.19
CA GLY A 93 2.26 -6.50 27.16
C GLY A 93 3.32 -7.52 26.74
N ASP A 94 2.96 -8.48 25.90
CA ASP A 94 3.83 -9.57 25.44
C ASP A 94 4.85 -9.08 24.42
N PHE A 95 5.88 -8.39 24.91
CA PHE A 95 6.94 -7.82 24.07
C PHE A 95 7.67 -8.87 23.25
N GLU A 96 7.90 -10.06 23.82
CA GLU A 96 8.63 -11.13 23.12
C GLU A 96 7.86 -11.67 21.92
N ALA A 97 6.56 -11.91 22.07
CA ALA A 97 5.71 -12.31 20.94
C ALA A 97 5.64 -11.21 19.86
N ALA A 98 5.57 -9.93 20.27
CA ALA A 98 5.62 -8.81 19.32
C ALA A 98 6.93 -8.80 18.54
N ARG A 99 8.06 -8.95 19.21
CA ARG A 99 9.39 -9.00 18.60
C ARG A 99 9.51 -10.14 17.61
N GLN A 100 9.12 -11.34 18.00
CA GLN A 100 9.15 -12.54 17.16
C GLN A 100 8.26 -12.38 15.92
N MET A 101 7.06 -11.81 16.07
CA MET A 101 6.15 -11.55 14.96
C MET A 101 6.78 -10.60 13.93
N VAL A 102 7.41 -9.51 14.38
CA VAL A 102 8.10 -8.55 13.51
C VAL A 102 9.30 -9.19 12.81
N GLU A 103 10.16 -9.90 13.54
CA GLU A 103 11.35 -10.54 13.00
C GLU A 103 11.01 -11.63 11.96
N THR A 104 9.91 -12.38 12.19
CA THR A 104 9.49 -13.47 11.31
C THR A 104 8.85 -12.93 10.02
N TYR A 105 7.93 -11.97 10.14
CA TYR A 105 7.05 -11.59 9.05
C TYR A 105 7.35 -10.23 8.43
N ALA A 106 7.94 -9.29 9.18
CA ALA A 106 8.00 -7.90 8.73
C ALA A 106 9.31 -7.49 8.05
N VAL A 107 10.42 -8.15 8.37
CA VAL A 107 11.77 -7.64 8.06
C VAL A 107 12.40 -8.33 6.85
N LYS A 108 12.38 -9.67 6.84
CA LYS A 108 13.11 -10.47 5.85
C LYS A 108 12.42 -10.50 4.50
N VAL A 109 13.18 -10.33 3.43
CA VAL A 109 12.74 -10.38 2.03
C VAL A 109 13.26 -11.65 1.38
N ASP A 110 12.46 -12.30 0.53
CA ASP A 110 12.91 -13.35 -0.35
C ASP A 110 13.80 -12.75 -1.45
N PRO A 111 15.11 -13.12 -1.55
CA PRO A 111 16.04 -12.47 -2.46
C PRO A 111 15.70 -12.68 -3.94
N GLU A 112 15.20 -13.87 -4.31
CA GLU A 112 14.88 -14.18 -5.70
C GLU A 112 13.63 -13.45 -6.16
N LEU A 113 12.59 -13.40 -5.31
CA LEU A 113 11.39 -12.62 -5.58
C LEU A 113 11.72 -11.13 -5.66
N HIS A 114 12.55 -10.63 -4.76
CA HIS A 114 12.99 -9.23 -4.76
C HIS A 114 13.70 -8.86 -6.07
N LYS A 115 14.64 -9.68 -6.49
CA LYS A 115 15.37 -9.49 -7.76
C LYS A 115 14.42 -9.50 -8.96
N GLU A 116 13.46 -10.44 -8.99
CA GLU A 116 12.45 -10.51 -10.05
C GLU A 116 11.61 -9.22 -10.09
N VAL A 117 11.13 -8.76 -8.93
CA VAL A 117 10.29 -7.55 -8.83
C VAL A 117 11.04 -6.31 -9.29
N LEU A 118 12.29 -6.12 -8.87
CA LEU A 118 13.13 -4.99 -9.32
C LEU A 118 13.36 -5.03 -10.84
N ALA A 119 13.69 -6.19 -11.41
CA ALA A 119 13.89 -6.32 -12.86
C ALA A 119 12.61 -6.06 -13.67
N ARG A 120 11.45 -6.38 -13.11
CA ARG A 120 10.15 -6.06 -13.74
C ARG A 120 9.85 -4.57 -13.68
N TYR A 121 10.14 -3.94 -12.54
CA TYR A 121 9.91 -2.50 -12.34
C TYR A 121 10.79 -1.65 -13.25
N GLU A 122 12.07 -2.00 -13.39
CA GLU A 122 13.02 -1.31 -14.26
C GLU A 122 12.51 -1.25 -15.71
N LYS A 123 11.93 -2.35 -16.21
CA LYS A 123 11.38 -2.40 -17.58
C LYS A 123 10.18 -1.47 -17.81
N LEU A 124 9.52 -1.01 -16.77
CA LEU A 124 8.41 -0.06 -16.88
C LEU A 124 8.87 1.35 -17.19
N ASN A 125 10.16 1.64 -17.00
CA ASN A 125 10.76 2.97 -17.24
C ASN A 125 9.90 4.12 -16.67
N LEU A 126 9.39 3.92 -15.45
CA LEU A 126 8.54 4.90 -14.77
C LEU A 126 9.39 6.09 -14.34
N ALA A 127 8.82 7.30 -14.49
CA ALA A 127 9.44 8.51 -13.97
C ALA A 127 9.74 8.37 -12.46
N PRO A 128 10.91 8.83 -11.98
CA PRO A 128 11.32 8.68 -10.59
C PRO A 128 10.43 9.47 -9.61
N TYR A 129 9.64 10.40 -10.13
CA TYR A 129 8.75 11.24 -9.35
C TYR A 129 7.34 10.67 -9.26
N LYS A 130 6.87 10.49 -8.03
CA LYS A 130 5.47 10.20 -7.72
C LYS A 130 4.98 11.28 -6.76
N GLY A 131 4.20 12.23 -7.29
CA GLY A 131 3.50 13.24 -6.51
C GLY A 131 2.01 12.94 -6.46
N PHE A 132 1.34 13.49 -5.46
CA PHE A 132 -0.12 13.51 -5.43
C PHE A 132 -0.61 14.67 -6.29
N VAL A 133 -1.59 14.39 -7.14
CA VAL A 133 -2.37 15.42 -7.81
C VAL A 133 -3.69 15.56 -7.06
N ASN A 134 -3.97 16.77 -6.59
CA ASN A 134 -5.21 17.07 -5.89
C ASN A 134 -6.27 17.52 -6.90
N PRO A 135 -7.56 17.20 -6.67
CA PRO A 135 -8.62 17.81 -7.45
C PRO A 135 -8.61 19.34 -7.30
N VAL A 136 -8.89 20.05 -8.38
CA VAL A 136 -9.09 21.50 -8.34
C VAL A 136 -10.58 21.77 -8.11
N TYR A 137 -10.87 22.55 -7.07
CA TYR A 137 -12.23 22.96 -6.73
C TYR A 137 -12.46 24.40 -7.19
N THR A 138 -13.52 24.63 -7.94
CA THR A 138 -13.94 25.96 -8.37
C THR A 138 -15.35 26.21 -7.86
N ALA A 139 -15.50 27.20 -6.98
CA ALA A 139 -16.80 27.57 -6.46
C ALA A 139 -17.56 28.43 -7.47
N GLU A 140 -18.84 28.14 -7.70
CA GLU A 140 -19.80 29.03 -8.34
C GLU A 140 -20.56 29.77 -7.26
N THR A 141 -20.72 31.09 -7.43
CA THR A 141 -21.40 31.94 -6.43
C THR A 141 -22.54 32.71 -7.07
N ASP A 142 -23.56 32.99 -6.26
CA ASP A 142 -24.65 33.92 -6.62
C ASP A 142 -24.19 35.38 -6.53
N ALA A 143 -25.12 36.33 -6.82
CA ALA A 143 -24.84 37.76 -6.78
C ALA A 143 -24.52 38.27 -5.36
N GLU A 144 -24.97 37.57 -4.35
CA GLU A 144 -24.78 37.84 -2.92
C GLU A 144 -23.47 37.23 -2.38
N GLY A 145 -22.76 36.42 -3.21
CA GLY A 145 -21.48 35.75 -2.85
C GLY A 145 -21.65 34.43 -2.15
N ASN A 146 -22.85 33.85 -2.07
CA ASN A 146 -23.03 32.50 -1.52
C ASN A 146 -22.63 31.45 -2.53
N ILE A 147 -21.96 30.38 -2.07
CA ILE A 147 -21.59 29.26 -2.93
C ILE A 147 -22.85 28.48 -3.31
N THR A 148 -23.13 28.41 -4.62
CA THR A 148 -24.27 27.69 -5.19
C THR A 148 -23.90 26.32 -5.73
N ASP A 149 -22.65 26.15 -6.17
CA ASP A 149 -22.11 24.89 -6.67
C ASP A 149 -20.58 24.83 -6.52
N VAL A 150 -20.00 23.63 -6.58
CA VAL A 150 -18.56 23.41 -6.58
C VAL A 150 -18.20 22.45 -7.72
N LYS A 151 -17.51 22.95 -8.73
CA LYS A 151 -16.97 22.13 -9.81
C LYS A 151 -15.65 21.48 -9.39
N ILE A 152 -15.51 20.20 -9.72
CA ILE A 152 -14.31 19.42 -9.45
C ILE A 152 -13.63 19.10 -10.79
N SER A 153 -12.34 19.43 -10.92
CA SER A 153 -11.53 19.11 -12.11
C SER A 153 -10.29 18.32 -11.72
N TYR A 154 -9.89 17.41 -12.60
CA TYR A 154 -8.65 16.60 -12.51
C TYR A 154 -7.73 16.83 -13.74
N GLU A 155 -7.95 17.90 -14.48
CA GLU A 155 -7.23 18.17 -15.73
C GLU A 155 -5.79 18.65 -15.50
N GLU A 156 -5.52 19.24 -14.33
CA GLU A 156 -4.21 19.78 -14.00
C GLU A 156 -3.21 18.66 -13.68
N GLY A 157 -2.10 18.58 -14.40
CA GLY A 157 -1.03 17.64 -14.12
C GLY A 157 -0.19 18.03 -12.90
N TYR A 158 0.71 17.12 -12.48
CA TYR A 158 1.54 17.35 -11.29
C TYR A 158 2.41 18.60 -11.38
N ALA A 159 3.09 18.80 -12.51
CA ALA A 159 4.00 19.95 -12.69
C ALA A 159 3.23 21.28 -12.68
N GLU A 160 2.11 21.35 -13.40
CA GLU A 160 1.24 22.52 -13.44
C GLU A 160 0.71 22.86 -12.05
N GLN A 161 0.28 21.84 -11.30
CA GLN A 161 -0.24 22.04 -9.95
C GLN A 161 0.82 22.55 -8.98
N MET A 162 2.04 22.01 -9.03
CA MET A 162 3.15 22.48 -8.20
C MET A 162 3.56 23.91 -8.54
N LEU A 163 3.58 24.29 -9.83
CA LEU A 163 3.85 25.64 -10.28
C LEU A 163 2.76 26.62 -9.82
N ARG A 164 1.51 26.22 -9.87
CA ARG A 164 0.39 27.02 -9.37
C ARG A 164 0.50 27.24 -7.87
N TYR A 165 0.71 26.20 -7.08
CA TYR A 165 0.89 26.33 -5.64
C TYR A 165 2.09 27.22 -5.28
N SER A 166 3.18 27.11 -6.00
CA SER A 166 4.36 27.98 -5.81
C SER A 166 4.04 29.45 -6.02
N LYS A 167 3.12 29.79 -6.95
CA LYS A 167 2.69 31.17 -7.19
C LYS A 167 1.65 31.63 -6.16
N ASP A 168 0.62 30.81 -5.94
CA ASP A 168 -0.54 31.18 -5.11
C ASP A 168 -0.15 31.35 -3.64
N TYR A 169 0.84 30.58 -3.18
CA TYR A 169 1.28 30.59 -1.79
C TYR A 169 2.68 31.19 -1.55
N ALA A 170 3.24 31.87 -2.58
CA ALA A 170 4.57 32.49 -2.49
C ALA A 170 4.71 33.53 -1.35
N THR A 171 3.60 34.13 -0.93
CA THR A 171 3.56 35.15 0.12
C THR A 171 3.27 34.60 1.51
N LEU A 172 3.06 33.30 1.66
CA LEU A 172 2.85 32.70 2.97
C LEU A 172 4.13 32.80 3.81
N PRO A 173 4.00 33.10 5.12
CA PRO A 173 5.16 33.20 6.00
C PRO A 173 5.91 31.88 6.07
N TYR A 174 7.20 31.93 5.80
CA TYR A 174 8.10 30.81 5.95
C TYR A 174 8.33 30.57 7.45
N ARG A 175 7.95 29.41 7.94
CA ARG A 175 8.33 28.95 9.30
C ARG A 175 9.41 27.89 9.13
N ASN A 176 10.61 28.24 9.62
CA ASN A 176 11.67 27.27 9.86
C ASN A 176 11.33 26.39 11.05
#